data_990cf0c5029935dcd1cc64084950930e
#
_entry.id   990cf0c5029935dcd1cc64084950930e
#
_cell.length_a   1.000
_cell.length_b   1.000
_cell.length_c   1.000
_cell.angle_alpha   90.00
_cell.angle_beta   90.00
_cell.angle_gamma   90.00
#
_symmetry.space_group_name_H-M   'P 1'
#
loop_
_entity.id
_entity.type
_entity.pdbx_description
1 polymer ?
#
loop_
_entity_poly.entity_id
_entity_poly.type
_entity_poly.pdbx_seq_one_letter_code
_entity_poly.pdbx_strand_id
1 'polypeptide(L)'
;GRMVAEFYGPELALFGGGEGPVGGAADLEYILGRASKAQRATILGSLYAKLLPILEKGLVDSEPVHSALEQYLRVCTTAGMQEVVEALAGPHLLHIAHTRPGARAAAAVVAGATPKQRKKIVREMKGHVVKMATDPEACKVLLCVLSMVDDTVLVGKFVAAELAPAARELAFHKVGRRALLQLLRPNSKRYLPGDV
;
A
#
# COMPACT_ATOMS: atom_id res chain seq x y z
N GLY A 1 2.64 -4.42 -18.44
CA GLY A 1 3.30 -5.73 -18.52
C GLY A 1 4.81 -5.64 -18.76
N ARG A 2 5.30 -5.03 -19.86
CA ARG A 2 6.74 -5.00 -20.20
C ARG A 2 7.60 -4.25 -19.17
N MET A 3 7.19 -3.06 -18.72
CA MET A 3 7.96 -2.26 -17.75
C MET A 3 8.09 -2.93 -16.38
N VAL A 4 7.08 -3.64 -15.91
CA VAL A 4 7.17 -4.40 -14.65
C VAL A 4 8.16 -5.55 -14.80
N ALA A 5 8.23 -6.21 -15.96
CA ALA A 5 9.21 -7.26 -16.23
C ALA A 5 10.68 -6.74 -16.20
N GLU A 6 10.92 -5.48 -16.57
CA GLU A 6 12.26 -4.87 -16.49
C GLU A 6 12.75 -4.66 -15.06
N PHE A 7 11.82 -4.49 -14.09
CA PHE A 7 12.18 -4.44 -12.67
C PHE A 7 12.75 -5.76 -12.16
N TYR A 8 12.31 -6.89 -12.72
CA TYR A 8 12.76 -8.21 -12.28
C TYR A 8 14.13 -8.62 -12.84
N GLY A 9 14.62 -7.88 -13.88
CA GLY A 9 15.96 -8.08 -14.45
C GLY A 9 16.15 -9.36 -15.25
N PRO A 10 17.39 -9.66 -15.63
CA PRO A 10 17.73 -10.84 -16.42
C PRO A 10 17.44 -12.17 -15.70
N GLU A 11 17.31 -12.17 -14.38
CA GLU A 11 16.93 -13.36 -13.63
C GLU A 11 15.54 -13.89 -14.02
N LEU A 12 14.63 -13.01 -14.44
CA LEU A 12 13.33 -13.44 -14.95
C LEU A 12 13.46 -14.26 -16.24
N ALA A 13 14.39 -13.91 -17.12
CA ALA A 13 14.65 -14.66 -18.36
C ALA A 13 15.29 -16.02 -18.08
N LEU A 14 16.09 -16.15 -17.02
CA LEU A 14 16.75 -17.38 -16.62
C LEU A 14 15.79 -18.38 -15.92
N PHE A 15 14.79 -17.88 -15.22
CA PHE A 15 13.88 -18.71 -14.41
C PHE A 15 12.45 -18.77 -14.96
N GLY A 16 12.09 -17.90 -15.92
CA GLY A 16 10.76 -17.82 -16.54
C GLY A 16 10.58 -18.68 -17.80
N GLY A 17 11.44 -19.65 -18.05
CA GLY A 17 11.41 -20.54 -19.23
C GLY A 17 10.26 -21.55 -19.30
N GLY A 18 9.14 -21.29 -18.68
CA GLY A 18 7.89 -21.99 -18.85
C GLY A 18 6.77 -21.03 -19.23
N GLU A 19 5.85 -21.45 -20.06
CA GLU A 19 4.65 -20.71 -20.43
C GLU A 19 3.97 -20.17 -19.16
N GLY A 20 4.16 -18.88 -18.89
CA GLY A 20 3.40 -18.18 -17.83
C GLY A 20 1.91 -18.19 -18.19
N PRO A 21 1.02 -17.94 -17.25
CA PRO A 21 -0.41 -17.90 -17.53
C PRO A 21 -0.65 -16.92 -18.66
N VAL A 22 -1.27 -17.41 -19.73
CA VAL A 22 -1.55 -16.67 -20.96
C VAL A 22 -2.30 -15.38 -20.59
N GLY A 23 -1.62 -14.22 -20.79
CA GLY A 23 -2.26 -12.90 -20.70
C GLY A 23 -2.02 -12.04 -19.46
N GLY A 24 -1.19 -12.44 -18.46
CA GLY A 24 -0.90 -11.67 -17.26
C GLY A 24 0.56 -11.27 -17.11
N ALA A 25 0.84 -10.12 -16.49
CA ALA A 25 2.18 -9.79 -16.01
C ALA A 25 2.67 -10.92 -15.10
N ALA A 26 3.93 -11.36 -15.27
CA ALA A 26 4.52 -12.40 -14.44
C ALA A 26 4.37 -12.00 -12.95
N ASP A 27 3.58 -12.77 -12.19
CA ASP A 27 3.40 -12.52 -10.78
C ASP A 27 4.67 -12.98 -10.04
N LEU A 28 5.25 -12.11 -9.26
CA LEU A 28 6.47 -12.39 -8.50
C LEU A 28 6.29 -13.62 -7.58
N GLU A 29 5.12 -13.78 -7.00
CA GLU A 29 4.78 -14.91 -6.14
C GLU A 29 4.86 -16.26 -6.91
N TYR A 30 4.36 -16.29 -8.15
CA TYR A 30 4.46 -17.45 -9.03
C TYR A 30 5.91 -17.81 -9.36
N ILE A 31 6.73 -16.79 -9.68
CA ILE A 31 8.16 -16.98 -9.99
C ILE A 31 8.90 -17.52 -8.77
N LEU A 32 8.68 -16.90 -7.60
CA LEU A 32 9.30 -17.32 -6.35
C LEU A 32 8.85 -18.71 -5.92
N GLY A 33 7.62 -19.11 -6.25
CA GLY A 33 7.11 -20.45 -5.96
C GLY A 33 7.96 -21.58 -6.59
N ARG A 34 8.61 -21.30 -7.73
CA ARG A 34 9.47 -22.23 -8.46
C ARG A 34 10.96 -22.08 -8.17
N ALA A 35 11.35 -20.99 -7.51
CA ALA A 35 12.74 -20.67 -7.23
C ALA A 35 13.24 -21.36 -5.96
N SER A 36 14.52 -21.79 -5.95
CA SER A 36 15.20 -22.24 -4.73
C SER A 36 15.34 -21.12 -3.71
N LYS A 37 15.62 -21.46 -2.46
CA LYS A 37 15.79 -20.46 -1.38
C LYS A 37 16.86 -19.40 -1.72
N ALA A 38 17.98 -19.81 -2.32
CA ALA A 38 19.05 -18.91 -2.74
C ALA A 38 18.58 -17.97 -3.86
N GLN A 39 17.90 -18.53 -4.87
CA GLN A 39 17.35 -17.74 -5.98
C GLN A 39 16.28 -16.74 -5.51
N ARG A 40 15.43 -17.10 -4.57
CA ARG A 40 14.45 -16.18 -3.96
C ARG A 40 15.14 -14.98 -3.32
N ALA A 41 16.19 -15.23 -2.53
CA ALA A 41 16.96 -14.16 -1.89
C ALA A 41 17.61 -13.23 -2.92
N THR A 42 18.18 -13.77 -4.01
CA THR A 42 18.79 -12.99 -5.09
C THR A 42 17.74 -12.13 -5.81
N ILE A 43 16.58 -12.71 -6.19
CA ILE A 43 15.51 -12.00 -6.88
C ILE A 43 14.96 -10.86 -6.02
N LEU A 44 14.65 -11.15 -4.74
CA LEU A 44 14.13 -10.13 -3.81
C LEU A 44 15.15 -9.04 -3.53
N GLY A 45 16.42 -9.38 -3.36
CA GLY A 45 17.50 -8.42 -3.16
C GLY A 45 17.70 -7.52 -4.39
N SER A 46 17.67 -8.07 -5.61
CA SER A 46 17.77 -7.31 -6.86
C SER A 46 16.59 -6.36 -7.05
N LEU A 47 15.37 -6.82 -6.78
CA LEU A 47 14.16 -5.99 -6.86
C LEU A 47 14.20 -4.86 -5.84
N TYR A 48 14.57 -5.15 -4.59
CA TYR A 48 14.70 -4.17 -3.54
C TYR A 48 15.77 -3.11 -3.85
N ALA A 49 16.94 -3.53 -4.34
CA ALA A 49 18.01 -2.62 -4.74
C ALA A 49 17.60 -1.63 -5.84
N LYS A 50 16.63 -2.00 -6.68
CA LYS A 50 16.05 -1.10 -7.70
C LYS A 50 14.96 -0.20 -7.13
N LEU A 51 14.14 -0.71 -6.21
CA LEU A 51 13.03 0.04 -5.61
C LEU A 51 13.52 1.09 -4.60
N LEU A 52 14.49 0.75 -3.76
CA LEU A 52 14.95 1.62 -2.69
C LEU A 52 15.33 3.04 -3.15
N PRO A 53 16.18 3.23 -4.18
CA PRO A 53 16.54 4.57 -4.65
C PRO A 53 15.35 5.37 -5.19
N ILE A 54 14.32 4.68 -5.73
CA ILE A 54 13.10 5.30 -6.24
C ILE A 54 12.27 5.82 -5.06
N LEU A 55 12.13 5.01 -4.02
CA LEU A 55 11.39 5.37 -2.79
C LEU A 55 12.08 6.51 -2.03
N GLU A 56 13.40 6.45 -1.86
CA GLU A 56 14.18 7.48 -1.17
C GLU A 56 14.14 8.83 -1.88
N LYS A 57 14.12 8.83 -3.21
CA LYS A 57 14.01 10.04 -4.03
C LYS A 57 12.58 10.56 -4.18
N GLY A 58 11.59 9.86 -3.63
CA GLY A 58 10.19 10.20 -3.77
C GLY A 58 9.64 10.09 -5.19
N LEU A 59 10.29 9.33 -6.08
CA LEU A 59 9.85 9.12 -7.47
C LEU A 59 8.77 8.03 -7.54
N VAL A 60 7.73 8.21 -6.73
CA VAL A 60 6.71 7.18 -6.47
C VAL A 60 5.40 7.38 -7.23
N ASP A 61 5.34 8.28 -8.21
CA ASP A 61 4.07 8.62 -8.88
C ASP A 61 3.69 7.66 -10.03
N SER A 62 4.52 6.65 -10.33
CA SER A 62 4.28 5.76 -11.47
C SER A 62 3.64 4.44 -11.07
N GLU A 63 2.57 4.05 -11.77
CA GLU A 63 1.84 2.79 -11.52
C GLU A 63 2.72 1.53 -11.63
N PRO A 64 3.70 1.42 -12.55
CA PRO A 64 4.67 0.31 -12.56
C PRO A 64 5.46 0.17 -11.26
N VAL A 65 5.85 1.29 -10.64
CA VAL A 65 6.53 1.29 -9.33
C VAL A 65 5.58 0.79 -8.25
N HIS A 66 4.32 1.24 -8.26
CA HIS A 66 3.30 0.76 -7.33
C HIS A 66 3.08 -0.76 -7.45
N SER A 67 3.00 -1.27 -8.69
CA SER A 67 2.82 -2.70 -8.95
C SER A 67 4.01 -3.54 -8.49
N ALA A 68 5.24 -3.07 -8.74
CA ALA A 68 6.45 -3.73 -8.29
C ALA A 68 6.55 -3.73 -6.75
N LEU A 69 6.20 -2.60 -6.13
CA LEU A 69 6.17 -2.45 -4.67
C LEU A 69 5.12 -3.36 -4.02
N GLU A 70 3.91 -3.41 -4.55
CA GLU A 70 2.84 -4.32 -4.07
C GLU A 70 3.31 -5.77 -4.11
N GLN A 71 3.87 -6.21 -5.24
CA GLN A 71 4.36 -7.59 -5.40
C GLN A 71 5.52 -7.89 -4.46
N TYR A 72 6.45 -6.95 -4.28
CA TYR A 72 7.55 -7.11 -3.33
C TYR A 72 7.04 -7.27 -1.89
N LEU A 73 6.13 -6.40 -1.44
CA LEU A 73 5.59 -6.42 -0.08
C LEU A 73 4.79 -7.68 0.26
N ARG A 74 4.21 -8.38 -0.74
CA ARG A 74 3.53 -9.66 -0.53
C ARG A 74 4.48 -10.80 -0.15
N VAL A 75 5.73 -10.74 -0.59
CA VAL A 75 6.67 -11.87 -0.51
C VAL A 75 7.97 -11.55 0.20
N CYS A 76 8.19 -10.29 0.59
CA CYS A 76 9.40 -9.85 1.27
C CYS A 76 9.53 -10.43 2.68
N THR A 77 10.74 -10.37 3.22
CA THR A 77 11.00 -10.72 4.62
C THR A 77 10.53 -9.60 5.54
N THR A 78 10.41 -9.91 6.84
CA THR A 78 10.10 -8.90 7.87
C THR A 78 11.10 -7.73 7.85
N ALA A 79 12.40 -8.01 7.63
CA ALA A 79 13.40 -6.97 7.50
C ALA A 79 13.13 -6.07 6.28
N GLY A 80 12.90 -6.65 5.10
CA GLY A 80 12.55 -5.89 3.90
C GLY A 80 11.26 -5.07 4.03
N MET A 81 10.26 -5.61 4.75
CA MET A 81 9.06 -4.86 5.09
C MET A 81 9.40 -3.60 5.92
N GLN A 82 10.22 -3.74 6.97
CA GLN A 82 10.58 -2.60 7.82
C GLN A 82 11.37 -1.53 7.08
N GLU A 83 12.25 -1.90 6.17
CA GLU A 83 13.02 -0.97 5.33
C GLU A 83 12.09 -0.16 4.40
N VAL A 84 11.12 -0.83 3.76
CA VAL A 84 10.11 -0.14 2.94
C VAL A 84 9.20 0.76 3.78
N VAL A 85 8.80 0.29 4.97
CA VAL A 85 8.01 1.10 5.91
C VAL A 85 8.77 2.35 6.31
N GLU A 86 10.06 2.24 6.59
CA GLU A 86 10.89 3.40 6.96
C GLU A 86 10.98 4.43 5.82
N ALA A 87 11.17 3.98 4.59
CA ALA A 87 11.22 4.84 3.41
C ALA A 87 9.88 5.52 3.09
N LEU A 88 8.75 4.82 3.30
CA LEU A 88 7.41 5.29 2.90
C LEU A 88 6.58 5.88 4.03
N ALA A 89 6.89 5.65 5.31
CA ALA A 89 6.10 6.17 6.44
C ALA A 89 6.23 7.69 6.58
N GLY A 90 5.71 8.41 5.61
CA GLY A 90 5.76 9.86 5.47
C GLY A 90 4.88 10.34 4.31
N PRO A 91 5.18 11.51 3.72
CA PRO A 91 4.36 12.09 2.65
C PRO A 91 4.25 11.20 1.41
N HIS A 92 5.29 10.42 1.10
CA HIS A 92 5.31 9.53 -0.07
C HIS A 92 4.22 8.45 -0.04
N LEU A 93 3.74 8.06 1.16
CA LEU A 93 2.66 7.09 1.28
C LEU A 93 1.36 7.57 0.63
N LEU A 94 1.06 8.86 0.72
CA LEU A 94 -0.14 9.44 0.14
C LEU A 94 -0.07 9.48 -1.39
N HIS A 95 1.13 9.67 -1.95
CA HIS A 95 1.35 9.71 -3.39
C HIS A 95 1.06 8.37 -4.07
N ILE A 96 1.30 7.24 -3.41
CA ILE A 96 1.02 5.92 -3.98
C ILE A 96 -0.45 5.49 -3.81
N ALA A 97 -1.20 6.12 -2.92
CA ALA A 97 -2.53 5.65 -2.50
C ALA A 97 -3.63 5.75 -3.57
N HIS A 98 -3.41 6.48 -4.68
CA HIS A 98 -4.41 6.77 -5.70
C HIS A 98 -4.57 5.67 -6.77
N THR A 99 -3.70 4.67 -6.80
CA THR A 99 -3.82 3.53 -7.71
C THR A 99 -4.15 2.25 -6.92
N ARG A 100 -4.75 1.27 -7.61
CA ARG A 100 -5.10 0.00 -6.97
C ARG A 100 -3.89 -0.74 -6.37
N PRO A 101 -2.77 -0.97 -7.10
CA PRO A 101 -1.58 -1.59 -6.53
C PRO A 101 -0.94 -0.71 -5.45
N GLY A 102 -0.92 0.62 -5.65
CA GLY A 102 -0.37 1.55 -4.67
C GLY A 102 -1.16 1.59 -3.36
N ALA A 103 -2.50 1.56 -3.41
CA ALA A 103 -3.34 1.49 -2.22
C ALA A 103 -3.10 0.20 -1.41
N ARG A 104 -2.91 -0.94 -2.09
CA ARG A 104 -2.57 -2.21 -1.43
C ARG A 104 -1.19 -2.17 -0.81
N ALA A 105 -0.20 -1.61 -1.51
CA ALA A 105 1.13 -1.40 -0.98
C ALA A 105 1.10 -0.47 0.24
N ALA A 106 0.37 0.65 0.15
CA ALA A 106 0.21 1.59 1.27
C ALA A 106 -0.49 0.95 2.48
N ALA A 107 -1.53 0.15 2.27
CA ALA A 107 -2.19 -0.60 3.34
C ALA A 107 -1.22 -1.60 4.01
N ALA A 108 -0.41 -2.33 3.22
CA ALA A 108 0.61 -3.23 3.75
C ALA A 108 1.67 -2.48 4.58
N VAL A 109 2.09 -1.29 4.12
CA VAL A 109 3.01 -0.41 4.88
C VAL A 109 2.37 0.03 6.21
N VAL A 110 1.10 0.44 6.22
CA VAL A 110 0.38 0.81 7.46
C VAL A 110 0.29 -0.38 8.42
N ALA A 111 -0.02 -1.57 7.90
CA ALA A 111 -0.11 -2.80 8.69
C ALA A 111 1.25 -3.19 9.31
N GLY A 112 2.33 -3.13 8.52
CA GLY A 112 3.70 -3.42 8.95
C GLY A 112 4.36 -2.33 9.80
N ALA A 113 3.78 -1.13 9.85
CA ALA A 113 4.36 0.00 10.57
C ALA A 113 4.26 -0.14 12.10
N THR A 114 5.30 0.32 12.80
CA THR A 114 5.30 0.46 14.25
C THR A 114 4.32 1.55 14.70
N PRO A 115 3.88 1.57 15.97
CA PRO A 115 3.01 2.63 16.50
C PRO A 115 3.55 4.05 16.26
N LYS A 116 4.88 4.23 16.36
CA LYS A 116 5.53 5.53 16.10
C LYS A 116 5.41 5.94 14.63
N GLN A 117 5.61 5.01 13.71
CA GLN A 117 5.49 5.25 12.27
C GLN A 117 4.04 5.49 11.87
N ARG A 118 3.07 4.75 12.43
CA ARG A 118 1.63 4.99 12.22
C ARG A 118 1.22 6.39 12.66
N LYS A 119 1.73 6.88 13.80
CA LYS A 119 1.50 8.27 14.25
C LYS A 119 2.04 9.30 13.24
N LYS A 120 3.18 9.02 12.62
CA LYS A 120 3.73 9.87 11.54
C LYS A 120 2.80 9.87 10.33
N ILE A 121 2.38 8.68 9.86
CA ILE A 121 1.45 8.53 8.73
C ILE A 121 0.16 9.33 8.96
N VAL A 122 -0.47 9.19 10.14
CA VAL A 122 -1.71 9.93 10.46
C VAL A 122 -1.52 11.44 10.41
N ARG A 123 -0.36 11.95 10.84
CA ARG A 123 -0.07 13.40 10.79
C ARG A 123 0.08 13.91 9.36
N GLU A 124 0.71 13.12 8.49
CA GLU A 124 0.88 13.45 7.06
C GLU A 124 -0.45 13.45 6.29
N MET A 125 -1.47 12.73 6.78
CA MET A 125 -2.81 12.74 6.18
C MET A 125 -3.55 14.06 6.37
N LYS A 126 -3.08 14.95 7.25
CA LYS A 126 -3.73 16.24 7.52
C LYS A 126 -3.92 17.06 6.25
N GLY A 127 -5.14 17.54 6.03
CA GLY A 127 -5.53 18.29 4.83
C GLY A 127 -5.88 17.40 3.61
N HIS A 128 -5.71 16.08 3.72
CA HIS A 128 -5.99 15.13 2.64
C HIS A 128 -7.10 14.13 2.96
N VAL A 129 -7.59 14.07 4.20
CA VAL A 129 -8.49 13.03 4.69
C VAL A 129 -9.80 12.97 3.90
N VAL A 130 -10.44 14.11 3.62
CA VAL A 130 -11.69 14.17 2.85
C VAL A 130 -11.47 13.69 1.41
N LYS A 131 -10.36 14.11 0.78
CA LYS A 131 -9.99 13.66 -0.57
C LYS A 131 -9.76 12.15 -0.60
N MET A 132 -9.04 11.60 0.38
CA MET A 132 -8.83 10.16 0.51
C MET A 132 -10.15 9.42 0.74
N ALA A 133 -11.04 9.95 1.57
CA ALA A 133 -12.34 9.33 1.84
C ALA A 133 -13.22 9.20 0.59
N THR A 134 -13.12 10.14 -0.35
CA THR A 134 -13.91 10.15 -1.59
C THR A 134 -13.27 9.37 -2.74
N ASP A 135 -11.97 9.11 -2.69
CA ASP A 135 -11.27 8.31 -3.69
C ASP A 135 -11.45 6.80 -3.45
N PRO A 136 -11.79 5.99 -4.46
CA PRO A 136 -12.06 4.55 -4.30
C PRO A 136 -10.87 3.74 -3.76
N GLU A 137 -9.66 4.09 -4.13
CA GLU A 137 -8.45 3.37 -3.75
C GLU A 137 -7.85 3.95 -2.45
N ALA A 138 -7.67 5.26 -2.37
CA ALA A 138 -7.13 5.91 -1.17
C ALA A 138 -8.03 5.73 0.07
N CYS A 139 -9.35 5.57 -0.12
CA CYS A 139 -10.27 5.25 0.97
C CYS A 139 -9.89 3.95 1.68
N LYS A 140 -9.39 2.94 0.97
CA LYS A 140 -8.95 1.67 1.57
C LYS A 140 -7.79 1.88 2.54
N VAL A 141 -6.84 2.75 2.16
CA VAL A 141 -5.71 3.12 3.03
C VAL A 141 -6.21 3.85 4.28
N LEU A 142 -7.15 4.79 4.12
CA LEU A 142 -7.78 5.49 5.24
C LEU A 142 -8.50 4.51 6.19
N LEU A 143 -9.25 3.54 5.65
CA LEU A 143 -9.91 2.51 6.44
C LEU A 143 -8.90 1.64 7.19
N CYS A 144 -7.79 1.26 6.55
CA CYS A 144 -6.70 0.51 7.18
C CYS A 144 -6.09 1.31 8.34
N VAL A 145 -5.81 2.59 8.16
CA VAL A 145 -5.32 3.48 9.22
C VAL A 145 -6.32 3.54 10.39
N LEU A 146 -7.61 3.74 10.12
CA LEU A 146 -8.65 3.77 11.15
C LEU A 146 -8.81 2.44 11.90
N SER A 147 -8.45 1.31 11.27
CA SER A 147 -8.50 -0.03 11.89
C SER A 147 -7.27 -0.35 12.73
N MET A 148 -6.10 0.21 12.37
CA MET A 148 -4.81 -0.19 12.93
C MET A 148 -4.23 0.81 13.95
N VAL A 149 -4.81 2.02 14.04
CA VAL A 149 -4.31 3.07 14.94
C VAL A 149 -5.16 3.14 16.21
N ASP A 150 -4.58 2.72 17.33
CA ASP A 150 -5.26 2.69 18.64
C ASP A 150 -5.30 4.06 19.34
N ASP A 151 -4.53 5.06 18.85
CA ASP A 151 -4.48 6.40 19.42
C ASP A 151 -5.72 7.22 19.02
N THR A 152 -6.78 7.09 19.79
CA THR A 152 -8.07 7.77 19.55
C THR A 152 -7.96 9.30 19.59
N VAL A 153 -7.04 9.85 20.39
CA VAL A 153 -6.79 11.30 20.46
C VAL A 153 -6.18 11.79 19.15
N LEU A 154 -5.19 11.04 18.64
CA LEU A 154 -4.55 11.36 17.36
C LEU A 154 -5.54 11.26 16.20
N VAL A 155 -6.31 10.16 16.14
CA VAL A 155 -7.34 9.95 15.10
C VAL A 155 -8.42 11.02 15.20
N GLY A 156 -8.86 11.37 16.40
CA GLY A 156 -9.82 12.45 16.63
C GLY A 156 -9.35 13.79 16.08
N LYS A 157 -8.09 14.13 16.38
CA LYS A 157 -7.50 15.42 16.00
C LYS A 157 -7.21 15.57 14.50
N PHE A 158 -6.73 14.51 13.84
CA PHE A 158 -6.22 14.61 12.47
C PHE A 158 -7.18 14.00 11.43
N VAL A 159 -8.02 13.05 11.80
CA VAL A 159 -8.92 12.37 10.87
C VAL A 159 -10.37 12.77 11.12
N ALA A 160 -10.91 12.53 12.32
CA ALA A 160 -12.31 12.81 12.61
C ALA A 160 -12.62 14.31 12.52
N ALA A 161 -11.71 15.20 12.93
CA ALA A 161 -11.87 16.65 12.84
C ALA A 161 -12.01 17.13 11.37
N GLU A 162 -11.39 16.47 10.40
CA GLU A 162 -11.55 16.80 8.98
C GLU A 162 -12.82 16.18 8.37
N LEU A 163 -13.19 14.96 8.81
CA LEU A 163 -14.39 14.29 8.30
C LEU A 163 -15.69 14.91 8.84
N ALA A 164 -15.68 15.46 10.04
CA ALA A 164 -16.88 15.99 10.70
C ALA A 164 -17.56 17.14 9.91
N PRO A 165 -16.86 18.16 9.42
CA PRO A 165 -17.47 19.21 8.60
C PRO A 165 -18.04 18.69 7.29
N ALA A 166 -17.42 17.66 6.69
CA ALA A 166 -17.83 17.04 5.43
C ALA A 166 -18.81 15.87 5.64
N ALA A 167 -19.24 15.57 6.88
CA ALA A 167 -19.99 14.36 7.20
C ALA A 167 -21.28 14.22 6.39
N ARG A 168 -22.01 15.32 6.15
CA ARG A 168 -23.24 15.30 5.35
C ARG A 168 -22.95 14.87 3.89
N GLU A 169 -21.95 15.44 3.26
CA GLU A 169 -21.54 15.11 1.91
C GLU A 169 -21.06 13.65 1.82
N LEU A 170 -20.18 13.26 2.72
CA LEU A 170 -19.62 11.92 2.81
C LEU A 170 -20.68 10.84 3.04
N ALA A 171 -21.74 11.12 3.82
CA ALA A 171 -22.82 10.18 4.08
C ALA A 171 -23.56 9.75 2.81
N PHE A 172 -23.73 10.67 1.84
CA PHE A 172 -24.37 10.39 0.55
C PHE A 172 -23.35 9.96 -0.52
N HIS A 173 -22.04 10.11 -0.26
CA HIS A 173 -21.03 9.71 -1.22
C HIS A 173 -20.82 8.19 -1.20
N LYS A 174 -20.82 7.54 -2.39
CA LYS A 174 -20.74 6.08 -2.54
C LYS A 174 -19.55 5.45 -1.79
N VAL A 175 -18.40 6.11 -1.82
CA VAL A 175 -17.15 5.66 -1.18
C VAL A 175 -17.01 6.28 0.21
N GLY A 176 -17.19 7.61 0.32
CA GLY A 176 -16.91 8.40 1.52
C GLY A 176 -17.67 7.97 2.77
N ARG A 177 -18.90 7.46 2.60
CA ARG A 177 -19.68 6.91 3.71
C ARG A 177 -18.98 5.78 4.47
N ARG A 178 -18.01 5.07 3.83
CA ARG A 178 -17.27 3.98 4.48
C ARG A 178 -16.37 4.48 5.60
N ALA A 179 -15.74 5.64 5.42
CA ALA A 179 -14.90 6.26 6.46
C ALA A 179 -15.75 6.64 7.70
N LEU A 180 -16.95 7.20 7.49
CA LEU A 180 -17.89 7.49 8.59
C LEU A 180 -18.37 6.22 9.28
N LEU A 181 -18.70 5.18 8.51
CA LEU A 181 -19.14 3.90 9.05
C LEU A 181 -18.02 3.22 9.86
N GLN A 182 -16.76 3.34 9.44
CA GLN A 182 -15.62 2.81 10.18
C GLN A 182 -15.43 3.53 11.53
N LEU A 183 -15.64 4.85 11.58
CA LEU A 183 -15.60 5.60 12.84
C LEU A 183 -16.73 5.25 13.80
N LEU A 184 -17.96 5.05 13.26
CA LEU A 184 -19.14 4.74 14.07
C LEU A 184 -19.21 3.27 14.50
N ARG A 185 -18.76 2.37 13.65
CA ARG A 185 -18.77 0.92 13.89
C ARG A 185 -17.50 0.28 13.34
N PRO A 186 -16.41 0.35 14.11
CA PRO A 186 -15.10 -0.14 13.67
C PRO A 186 -15.12 -1.62 13.27
N ASN A 187 -14.37 -1.95 12.22
CA ASN A 187 -14.09 -3.31 11.76
C ASN A 187 -15.34 -4.17 11.43
N SER A 188 -16.43 -3.52 11.02
CA SER A 188 -17.62 -4.23 10.59
C SER A 188 -17.43 -4.84 9.19
N LYS A 189 -17.43 -6.18 9.08
CA LYS A 189 -17.33 -6.93 7.82
C LYS A 189 -18.38 -6.54 6.77
N ARG A 190 -19.48 -5.92 7.19
CA ARG A 190 -20.54 -5.45 6.28
C ARG A 190 -20.12 -4.26 5.43
N TYR A 191 -19.18 -3.44 5.89
CA TYR A 191 -18.82 -2.16 5.29
C TYR A 191 -17.38 -2.11 4.80
N LEU A 192 -16.52 -2.99 5.29
CA LEU A 192 -15.16 -3.13 4.82
C LEU A 192 -15.15 -3.92 3.49
N PRO A 193 -14.47 -3.43 2.46
CA PRO A 193 -14.20 -4.25 1.28
C PRO A 193 -13.35 -5.46 1.71
N GLY A 194 -13.55 -6.60 1.03
CA GLY A 194 -12.85 -7.83 1.38
C GLY A 194 -11.35 -7.82 1.07
N ASP A 195 -10.85 -6.73 0.53
CA ASP A 195 -9.47 -6.48 0.14
C ASP A 195 -8.76 -5.40 1.02
N VAL A 196 -9.31 -5.12 2.21
CA VAL A 196 -8.72 -4.23 3.23
C VAL A 196 -8.33 -5.01 4.48
#